data_6af3ca12a2c15947cd33eb7a0d87b38c
#
_entry.id   6af3ca12a2c15947cd33eb7a0d87b38c
#
_cell.length_a   1.000
_cell.length_b   1.000
_cell.length_c   1.000
_cell.angle_alpha   90.00
_cell.angle_beta   90.00
_cell.angle_gamma   90.00
#
_symmetry.space_group_name_H-M   'P 1'
#
loop_
_entity.id
_entity.type
_entity.pdbx_description
1 polymer ?
#
loop_
_entity_poly.entity_id
_entity_poly.type
_entity_poly.pdbx_seq_one_letter_code
_entity_poly.pdbx_strand_id
1 'polypeptide(L)'
;FIDDPVSSLDENHLIELAVNLAQLVKSSKSELRFIITTHNPLFYNVLHNELKKGTYKKYFLKKDESNEYELTSQGNDSPFSYHLFLKEEIEKAIETNQLKKYHFNFFRNILEKTSTFLGYETWGELLPKMEDGGVNPYESRIINISSHSKHSGDEITELTEADKRVLKFLLEEIKKNHKFNNIL
;
A
#
# COMPACT_ATOMS: atom_id res chain seq x y z
N PHE A 1 -2.84 6.37 -25.08
CA PHE A 1 -2.59 5.51 -23.93
C PHE A 1 -1.17 5.76 -23.43
N ILE A 2 -1.00 5.95 -22.13
CA ILE A 2 0.27 6.19 -21.46
C ILE A 2 0.37 5.18 -20.32
N ASP A 3 1.25 4.20 -20.45
CA ASP A 3 1.39 3.09 -19.51
C ASP A 3 2.62 3.29 -18.66
N ASP A 4 2.41 3.47 -17.36
CA ASP A 4 3.38 3.55 -16.29
C ASP A 4 4.66 4.36 -16.63
N PRO A 5 4.52 5.67 -16.89
CA PRO A 5 5.62 6.48 -17.43
C PRO A 5 6.75 6.77 -16.43
N VAL A 6 6.68 6.24 -15.20
CA VAL A 6 7.56 6.62 -14.06
C VAL A 6 8.42 5.49 -13.51
N SER A 7 8.52 4.36 -14.19
CA SER A 7 9.16 3.14 -13.68
C SER A 7 10.64 3.28 -13.27
N SER A 8 11.33 4.37 -13.68
CA SER A 8 12.78 4.55 -13.44
C SER A 8 13.16 5.97 -12.99
N LEU A 9 12.18 6.79 -12.56
CA LEU A 9 12.43 8.18 -12.17
C LEU A 9 12.58 8.34 -10.66
N ASP A 10 13.45 9.26 -10.24
CA ASP A 10 13.45 9.77 -8.86
C ASP A 10 12.22 10.64 -8.59
N GLU A 11 11.96 10.96 -7.32
CA GLU A 11 10.74 11.65 -6.89
C GLU A 11 10.58 13.03 -7.53
N ASN A 12 11.66 13.78 -7.74
CA ASN A 12 11.61 15.13 -8.31
C ASN A 12 11.21 15.09 -9.79
N HIS A 13 11.87 14.23 -10.57
CA HIS A 13 11.54 14.05 -11.98
C HIS A 13 10.15 13.44 -12.19
N LEU A 14 9.72 12.60 -11.25
CA LEU A 14 8.35 12.04 -11.24
C LEU A 14 7.30 13.13 -11.07
N ILE A 15 7.49 14.06 -10.12
CA ILE A 15 6.60 15.19 -9.89
C ILE A 15 6.56 16.10 -11.11
N GLU A 16 7.73 16.44 -11.66
CA GLU A 16 7.85 17.26 -12.87
C GLU A 16 7.12 16.63 -14.05
N LEU A 17 7.30 15.34 -14.29
CA LEU A 17 6.61 14.60 -15.35
C LEU A 17 5.09 14.61 -15.15
N ALA A 18 4.62 14.39 -13.93
CA ALA A 18 3.19 14.41 -13.63
C ALA A 18 2.56 15.77 -13.93
N VAL A 19 3.22 16.85 -13.52
CA VAL A 19 2.77 18.24 -13.79
C VAL A 19 2.76 18.52 -15.30
N ASN A 20 3.83 18.18 -16.01
CA ASN A 20 3.95 18.40 -17.44
C ASN A 20 2.88 17.60 -18.22
N LEU A 21 2.64 16.36 -17.81
CA LEU A 21 1.60 15.52 -18.41
C LEU A 21 0.20 16.10 -18.17
N ALA A 22 -0.07 16.57 -16.95
CA ALA A 22 -1.34 17.22 -16.64
C ALA A 22 -1.55 18.50 -17.47
N GLN A 23 -0.49 19.29 -17.68
CA GLN A 23 -0.54 20.48 -18.55
C GLN A 23 -0.82 20.09 -20.00
N LEU A 24 -0.18 19.03 -20.53
CA LEU A 24 -0.44 18.51 -21.85
C LEU A 24 -1.92 18.11 -22.02
N VAL A 25 -2.47 17.37 -21.07
CA VAL A 25 -3.88 16.96 -21.07
C VAL A 25 -4.81 18.18 -21.06
N LYS A 26 -4.55 19.17 -20.18
CA LYS A 26 -5.36 20.40 -20.06
C LYS A 26 -5.28 21.30 -21.31
N SER A 27 -4.13 21.36 -21.95
CA SER A 27 -3.90 22.19 -23.13
C SER A 27 -4.38 21.56 -24.45
N SER A 28 -4.72 20.28 -24.43
CA SER A 28 -5.21 19.58 -25.62
C SER A 28 -6.53 20.19 -26.09
N LYS A 29 -6.56 20.71 -27.32
CA LYS A 29 -7.74 21.28 -27.97
C LYS A 29 -8.52 20.25 -28.79
N SER A 30 -8.03 19.02 -28.83
CA SER A 30 -8.64 17.91 -29.58
C SER A 30 -9.63 17.14 -28.71
N GLU A 31 -10.51 16.37 -29.31
CA GLU A 31 -11.42 15.42 -28.63
C GLU A 31 -10.69 14.15 -28.15
N LEU A 32 -9.37 14.21 -28.00
CA LEU A 32 -8.58 13.08 -27.54
C LEU A 32 -8.95 12.70 -26.10
N ARG A 33 -9.07 11.41 -25.90
CA ARG A 33 -9.21 10.82 -24.57
C ARG A 33 -7.86 10.26 -24.13
N PHE A 34 -7.44 10.62 -22.94
CA PHE A 34 -6.21 10.13 -22.34
C PHE A 34 -6.55 9.00 -21.37
N ILE A 35 -5.84 7.88 -21.50
CA ILE A 35 -5.84 6.79 -20.51
C ILE A 35 -4.40 6.70 -19.99
N ILE A 36 -4.24 6.90 -18.69
CA ILE A 36 -2.94 6.90 -18.01
C ILE A 36 -2.99 5.82 -16.95
N THR A 37 -2.04 4.89 -16.97
CA THR A 37 -1.89 3.88 -15.94
C THR A 37 -0.61 4.14 -15.15
N THR A 38 -0.60 3.79 -13.89
CA THR A 38 0.59 3.83 -13.03
C THR A 38 0.43 2.94 -11.81
N HIS A 39 1.53 2.36 -11.35
CA HIS A 39 1.62 1.68 -10.07
C HIS A 39 2.20 2.58 -8.96
N ASN A 40 2.60 3.83 -9.30
CA ASN A 40 3.23 4.74 -8.36
C ASN A 40 2.20 5.67 -7.68
N PRO A 41 2.00 5.57 -6.35
CA PRO A 41 1.02 6.37 -5.63
C PRO A 41 1.31 7.87 -5.65
N LEU A 42 2.57 8.29 -5.64
CA LEU A 42 2.94 9.70 -5.67
C LEU A 42 2.58 10.32 -7.02
N PHE A 43 2.94 9.67 -8.12
CA PHE A 43 2.58 10.11 -9.46
C PHE A 43 1.05 10.23 -9.64
N TYR A 44 0.32 9.21 -9.19
CA TYR A 44 -1.14 9.24 -9.20
C TYR A 44 -1.71 10.43 -8.43
N ASN A 45 -1.20 10.70 -7.22
CA ASN A 45 -1.67 11.78 -6.37
C ASN A 45 -1.34 13.17 -6.94
N VAL A 46 -0.16 13.35 -7.56
CA VAL A 46 0.19 14.61 -8.23
C VAL A 46 -0.72 14.82 -9.44
N LEU A 47 -0.92 13.82 -10.29
CA LEU A 47 -1.86 13.91 -11.41
C LEU A 47 -3.28 14.22 -10.96
N HIS A 48 -3.75 13.55 -9.89
CA HIS A 48 -5.06 13.81 -9.31
C HIS A 48 -5.21 15.28 -8.90
N ASN A 49 -4.25 15.83 -8.16
CA ASN A 49 -4.29 17.21 -7.71
C ASN A 49 -4.27 18.21 -8.88
N GLU A 50 -3.43 17.95 -9.87
CA GLU A 50 -3.34 18.78 -11.07
C GLU A 50 -4.61 18.75 -11.91
N LEU A 51 -5.26 17.61 -12.06
CA LEU A 51 -6.46 17.44 -12.89
C LEU A 51 -7.77 17.69 -12.13
N LYS A 52 -7.74 17.99 -10.83
CA LYS A 52 -8.91 18.07 -9.94
C LYS A 52 -10.05 18.96 -10.45
N LYS A 53 -9.75 19.98 -11.24
CA LYS A 53 -10.76 20.89 -11.84
C LYS A 53 -11.29 20.42 -13.19
N GLY A 54 -10.80 19.31 -13.70
CA GLY A 54 -11.17 18.78 -15.02
C GLY A 54 -12.20 17.65 -14.96
N THR A 55 -12.63 17.20 -16.12
CA THR A 55 -13.49 16.02 -16.26
C THR A 55 -12.63 14.78 -16.44
N TYR A 56 -12.45 14.00 -15.38
CA TYR A 56 -11.71 12.74 -15.43
C TYR A 56 -12.34 11.71 -14.49
N LYS A 57 -11.99 10.46 -14.70
CA LYS A 57 -12.40 9.33 -13.85
C LYS A 57 -11.16 8.60 -13.37
N LYS A 58 -11.20 8.13 -12.14
CA LYS A 58 -10.14 7.37 -11.50
C LYS A 58 -10.60 5.95 -11.22
N TYR A 59 -9.73 5.01 -11.50
CA TYR A 59 -10.00 3.60 -11.26
C TYR A 59 -8.79 2.95 -10.59
N PHE A 60 -9.08 1.98 -9.76
CA PHE A 60 -8.09 1.05 -9.24
C PHE A 60 -8.28 -0.30 -9.92
N LEU A 61 -7.20 -0.81 -10.53
CA LEU A 61 -7.20 -2.12 -11.17
C LEU A 61 -6.74 -3.15 -10.15
N LYS A 62 -7.62 -4.08 -9.78
CA LYS A 62 -7.32 -5.23 -8.92
C LYS A 62 -7.30 -6.50 -9.76
N LYS A 63 -6.46 -7.45 -9.34
CA LYS A 63 -6.50 -8.83 -9.80
C LYS A 63 -6.95 -9.69 -8.64
N ASP A 64 -8.01 -10.44 -8.81
CA ASP A 64 -8.54 -11.33 -7.79
C ASP A 64 -7.80 -12.67 -7.71
N GLU A 65 -8.22 -13.54 -6.80
CA GLU A 65 -7.63 -14.87 -6.62
C GLU A 65 -7.93 -15.84 -7.80
N SER A 66 -8.98 -15.57 -8.57
CA SER A 66 -9.33 -16.31 -9.80
C SER A 66 -8.57 -15.84 -11.04
N ASN A 67 -7.62 -14.89 -10.87
CA ASN A 67 -6.89 -14.22 -11.94
C ASN A 67 -7.75 -13.33 -12.83
N GLU A 68 -8.95 -12.95 -12.39
CA GLU A 68 -9.78 -11.97 -13.07
C GLU A 68 -9.40 -10.54 -12.67
N TYR A 69 -9.62 -9.58 -13.58
CA TYR A 69 -9.31 -8.18 -13.35
C TYR A 69 -10.58 -7.38 -13.09
N GLU A 70 -10.58 -6.61 -12.02
CA GLU A 70 -11.67 -5.71 -11.65
C GLU A 70 -11.20 -4.26 -11.66
N LEU A 71 -12.01 -3.37 -12.25
CA LEU A 71 -11.81 -1.92 -12.20
C LEU A 71 -12.77 -1.30 -11.19
N THR A 72 -12.23 -0.90 -10.04
CA THR A 72 -13.00 -0.23 -8.98
C THR A 72 -12.88 1.29 -9.13
N SER A 73 -14.01 1.99 -9.22
CA SER A 73 -14.03 3.46 -9.29
C SER A 73 -13.50 4.07 -7.98
N GLN A 74 -12.62 5.06 -8.12
CA GLN A 74 -12.07 5.80 -6.97
C GLN A 74 -12.78 7.16 -6.83
N GLY A 75 -13.16 7.50 -5.59
CA GLY A 75 -13.76 8.79 -5.28
C GLY A 75 -12.82 9.98 -5.57
N ASN A 76 -13.41 11.15 -5.85
CA ASN A 76 -12.62 12.32 -6.24
C ASN A 76 -12.00 13.06 -5.05
N ASP A 77 -12.42 12.79 -3.81
CA ASP A 77 -12.06 13.59 -2.65
C ASP A 77 -10.90 13.03 -1.82
N SER A 78 -10.42 11.84 -2.15
CA SER A 78 -9.33 11.20 -1.42
C SER A 78 -8.12 10.94 -2.31
N PRO A 79 -6.92 11.38 -1.91
CA PRO A 79 -5.69 10.90 -2.53
C PRO A 79 -5.54 9.40 -2.25
N PHE A 80 -4.93 8.68 -3.18
CA PHE A 80 -4.65 7.27 -2.97
C PHE A 80 -3.58 7.09 -1.88
N SER A 81 -3.92 6.39 -0.83
CA SER A 81 -3.00 6.02 0.24
C SER A 81 -2.70 4.53 0.20
N TYR A 82 -1.55 4.18 -0.33
CA TYR A 82 -1.15 2.78 -0.49
C TYR A 82 -1.15 2.01 0.83
N HIS A 83 -0.71 2.62 1.93
CA HIS A 83 -0.67 1.91 3.22
C HIS A 83 -2.05 1.74 3.85
N LEU A 84 -2.99 2.65 3.59
CA LEU A 84 -4.38 2.45 4.01
C LEU A 84 -5.03 1.33 3.20
N PHE A 85 -4.76 1.27 1.90
CA PHE A 85 -5.17 0.14 1.07
C PHE A 85 -4.61 -1.19 1.59
N LEU A 86 -3.30 -1.27 1.92
CA LEU A 86 -2.70 -2.47 2.49
C LEU A 86 -3.34 -2.84 3.83
N LYS A 87 -3.67 -1.84 4.67
CA LYS A 87 -4.39 -2.05 5.94
C LYS A 87 -5.76 -2.69 5.71
N GLU A 88 -6.54 -2.15 4.79
CA GLU A 88 -7.87 -2.69 4.44
C GLU A 88 -7.81 -4.12 3.90
N GLU A 89 -6.82 -4.44 3.07
CA GLU A 89 -6.62 -5.80 2.56
C GLU A 89 -6.30 -6.79 3.70
N ILE A 90 -5.50 -6.37 4.70
CA ILE A 90 -5.24 -7.20 5.88
C ILE A 90 -6.53 -7.36 6.72
N GLU A 91 -7.28 -6.27 6.96
CA GLU A 91 -8.52 -6.31 7.71
C GLU A 91 -9.55 -7.24 7.07
N LYS A 92 -9.74 -7.12 5.76
CA LYS A 92 -10.61 -8.01 4.99
C LYS A 92 -10.17 -9.48 5.09
N ALA A 93 -8.86 -9.73 4.99
CA ALA A 93 -8.33 -11.09 5.11
C ALA A 93 -8.50 -11.68 6.53
N ILE A 94 -8.48 -10.83 7.57
CA ILE A 94 -8.80 -11.24 8.96
C ILE A 94 -10.29 -11.59 9.08
N GLU A 95 -11.18 -10.74 8.56
CA GLU A 95 -12.63 -10.93 8.64
C GLU A 95 -13.09 -12.19 7.87
N THR A 96 -12.50 -12.45 6.71
CA THR A 96 -12.81 -13.61 5.87
C THR A 96 -12.02 -14.87 6.23
N ASN A 97 -11.15 -14.80 7.25
CA ASN A 97 -10.21 -15.87 7.64
C ASN A 97 -9.28 -16.35 6.50
N GLN A 98 -8.91 -15.43 5.60
CA GLN A 98 -8.07 -15.70 4.42
C GLN A 98 -6.67 -15.11 4.55
N LEU A 99 -6.13 -15.00 5.76
CA LEU A 99 -4.77 -14.52 5.98
C LEU A 99 -3.74 -15.44 5.32
N LYS A 100 -2.84 -14.83 4.55
CA LYS A 100 -1.72 -15.48 3.84
C LYS A 100 -0.39 -14.81 4.23
N LYS A 101 0.73 -15.45 3.93
CA LYS A 101 2.09 -14.94 4.25
C LYS A 101 2.34 -13.53 3.73
N TYR A 102 1.87 -13.20 2.53
CA TYR A 102 2.10 -11.87 1.96
C TYR A 102 1.46 -10.73 2.78
N HIS A 103 0.45 -11.01 3.61
CA HIS A 103 -0.12 -10.00 4.51
C HIS A 103 0.87 -9.55 5.58
N PHE A 104 1.84 -10.38 5.96
CA PHE A 104 2.95 -9.95 6.80
C PHE A 104 3.88 -8.96 6.09
N ASN A 105 4.08 -9.11 4.77
CA ASN A 105 4.80 -8.11 3.96
C ASN A 105 4.02 -6.79 3.89
N PHE A 106 2.70 -6.85 3.75
CA PHE A 106 1.84 -5.67 3.79
C PHE A 106 1.94 -4.96 5.15
N PHE A 107 1.85 -5.72 6.23
CA PHE A 107 1.96 -5.19 7.57
C PHE A 107 3.34 -4.57 7.84
N ARG A 108 4.41 -5.24 7.43
CA ARG A 108 5.77 -4.69 7.49
C ARG A 108 5.89 -3.38 6.71
N ASN A 109 5.34 -3.29 5.52
CA ASN A 109 5.34 -2.06 4.73
C ASN A 109 4.61 -0.91 5.44
N ILE A 110 3.48 -1.20 6.09
CA ILE A 110 2.75 -0.22 6.92
C ILE A 110 3.65 0.25 8.07
N LEU A 111 4.31 -0.65 8.78
CA LEU A 111 5.22 -0.31 9.89
C LEU A 111 6.39 0.56 9.41
N GLU A 112 7.07 0.18 8.33
CA GLU A 112 8.19 0.93 7.75
C GLU A 112 7.78 2.35 7.35
N LYS A 113 6.62 2.52 6.72
CA LYS A 113 6.11 3.85 6.34
C LYS A 113 5.67 4.67 7.55
N THR A 114 5.02 4.04 8.51
CA THR A 114 4.59 4.71 9.75
C THR A 114 5.79 5.17 10.58
N SER A 115 6.80 4.33 10.75
CA SER A 115 8.03 4.70 11.49
C SER A 115 8.75 5.87 10.84
N THR A 116 8.92 5.83 9.53
CA THR A 116 9.53 6.92 8.76
C THR A 116 8.75 8.22 8.91
N PHE A 117 7.42 8.17 8.81
CA PHE A 117 6.56 9.35 8.95
C PHE A 117 6.60 9.95 10.36
N LEU A 118 6.68 9.11 11.38
CA LEU A 118 6.72 9.52 12.79
C LEU A 118 8.14 9.85 13.29
N GLY A 119 9.18 9.62 12.48
CA GLY A 119 10.58 9.92 12.83
C GLY A 119 11.23 8.89 13.75
N TYR A 120 10.73 7.66 13.79
CA TYR A 120 11.40 6.55 14.49
C TYR A 120 12.60 6.03 13.69
N GLU A 121 13.64 5.58 14.36
CA GLU A 121 14.83 5.01 13.72
C GLU A 121 14.52 3.65 13.08
N THR A 122 13.71 2.85 13.74
CA THR A 122 13.31 1.52 13.25
C THR A 122 11.80 1.31 13.37
N TRP A 123 11.24 0.49 12.49
CA TRP A 123 9.83 0.12 12.57
C TRP A 123 9.51 -0.79 13.77
N GLY A 124 10.53 -1.47 14.34
CA GLY A 124 10.39 -2.27 15.57
C GLY A 124 9.93 -1.46 16.77
N GLU A 125 10.23 -0.15 16.79
CA GLU A 125 9.82 0.77 17.86
C GLU A 125 8.30 1.00 17.93
N LEU A 126 7.60 0.71 16.85
CA LEU A 126 6.12 0.77 16.79
C LEU A 126 5.45 -0.44 17.44
N LEU A 127 6.20 -1.52 17.63
CA LEU A 127 5.67 -2.76 18.21
C LEU A 127 5.54 -2.66 19.73
N PRO A 128 4.69 -3.49 20.36
CA PRO A 128 4.58 -3.54 21.80
C PRO A 128 5.94 -3.77 22.46
N LYS A 129 6.30 -2.93 23.43
CA LYS A 129 7.59 -3.02 24.13
C LYS A 129 7.60 -4.21 25.07
N MET A 130 8.74 -4.89 25.15
CA MET A 130 8.99 -5.93 26.14
C MET A 130 9.46 -5.28 27.44
N GLU A 131 8.98 -5.78 28.58
CA GLU A 131 9.32 -5.24 29.90
C GLU A 131 10.80 -5.44 30.25
N ASP A 132 11.43 -6.47 29.71
CA ASP A 132 12.83 -6.85 30.01
C ASP A 132 13.86 -6.21 29.06
N GLY A 133 13.44 -5.40 28.11
CA GLY A 133 14.30 -4.78 27.10
C GLY A 133 14.98 -5.75 26.13
N GLY A 134 14.54 -6.99 26.09
CA GLY A 134 15.05 -8.03 25.18
C GLY A 134 14.65 -7.83 23.73
N VAL A 135 15.15 -8.72 22.85
CA VAL A 135 14.79 -8.73 21.44
C VAL A 135 13.27 -8.94 21.30
N ASN A 136 12.63 -8.06 20.54
CA ASN A 136 11.19 -8.10 20.34
C ASN A 136 10.80 -9.35 19.51
N PRO A 137 10.08 -10.32 20.10
CA PRO A 137 9.73 -11.57 19.41
C PRO A 137 8.79 -11.35 18.22
N TYR A 138 8.01 -10.26 18.25
CA TYR A 138 7.12 -9.91 17.14
C TYR A 138 7.91 -9.43 15.93
N GLU A 139 8.97 -8.64 16.15
CA GLU A 139 9.86 -8.18 15.08
C GLU A 139 10.52 -9.35 14.37
N SER A 140 11.16 -10.24 15.14
CA SER A 140 11.79 -11.45 14.61
C SER A 140 10.79 -12.32 13.83
N ARG A 141 9.56 -12.44 14.33
CA ARG A 141 8.53 -13.24 13.67
C ARG A 141 8.07 -12.61 12.35
N ILE A 142 7.85 -11.30 12.30
CA ILE A 142 7.51 -10.57 11.08
C ILE A 142 8.63 -10.74 10.04
N ILE A 143 9.89 -10.54 10.43
CA ILE A 143 11.05 -10.70 9.55
C ILE A 143 11.09 -12.13 9.00
N ASN A 144 10.99 -13.14 9.84
CA ASN A 144 11.07 -14.54 9.42
C ASN A 144 9.98 -14.90 8.43
N ILE A 145 8.72 -14.55 8.70
CA ILE A 145 7.61 -14.86 7.80
C ILE A 145 7.74 -14.08 6.48
N SER A 146 8.16 -12.81 6.53
CA SER A 146 8.29 -11.97 5.33
C SER A 146 9.53 -12.29 4.47
N SER A 147 10.62 -12.81 5.08
CA SER A 147 11.88 -13.06 4.38
C SER A 147 11.94 -14.41 3.66
N HIS A 148 11.23 -15.42 4.14
CA HIS A 148 11.26 -16.77 3.58
C HIS A 148 10.51 -16.92 2.25
N SER A 149 9.87 -15.88 1.72
CA SER A 149 9.20 -15.92 0.42
C SER A 149 10.15 -15.93 -0.79
N LYS A 150 11.46 -15.76 -0.59
CA LYS A 150 12.44 -15.60 -1.69
C LYS A 150 13.26 -16.85 -2.05
N HIS A 151 13.30 -17.90 -1.23
CA HIS A 151 14.30 -18.96 -1.39
C HIS A 151 13.83 -20.42 -1.35
N SER A 152 12.55 -20.69 -1.28
CA SER A 152 12.10 -22.08 -1.38
C SER A 152 11.03 -22.23 -2.45
N GLY A 153 11.43 -22.80 -3.58
CA GLY A 153 10.50 -23.27 -4.62
C GLY A 153 9.64 -24.46 -4.18
N ASP A 154 9.76 -24.90 -2.92
CA ASP A 154 9.02 -26.00 -2.35
C ASP A 154 8.52 -25.67 -0.95
N GLU A 155 7.21 -25.89 -0.76
CA GLU A 155 6.36 -25.68 0.40
C GLU A 155 5.74 -24.28 0.55
N ILE A 156 4.50 -24.22 0.08
CA ILE A 156 3.48 -23.27 0.56
C ILE A 156 3.17 -23.63 2.02
N THR A 157 4.06 -23.25 2.94
CA THR A 157 3.79 -23.42 4.37
C THR A 157 2.68 -22.45 4.70
N GLU A 158 1.50 -22.97 4.97
CA GLU A 158 0.36 -22.18 5.43
C GLU A 158 0.71 -21.46 6.74
N LEU A 159 0.09 -20.29 6.96
CA LEU A 159 0.21 -19.60 8.24
C LEU A 159 -0.40 -20.46 9.35
N THR A 160 0.32 -20.57 10.45
CA THR A 160 -0.24 -21.21 11.65
C THR A 160 -1.31 -20.32 12.28
N GLU A 161 -2.23 -20.90 13.02
CA GLU A 161 -3.24 -20.14 13.78
C GLU A 161 -2.60 -19.18 14.79
N ALA A 162 -1.39 -19.49 15.28
CA ALA A 162 -0.62 -18.58 16.10
C ALA A 162 -0.12 -17.36 15.33
N ASP A 163 0.30 -17.53 14.05
CA ASP A 163 0.72 -16.42 13.19
C ASP A 163 -0.45 -15.49 12.89
N LYS A 164 -1.60 -16.05 12.53
CA LYS A 164 -2.81 -15.29 12.26
C LYS A 164 -3.24 -14.44 13.46
N ARG A 165 -3.20 -15.01 14.66
CA ARG A 165 -3.49 -14.28 15.91
C ARG A 165 -2.49 -13.17 16.19
N VAL A 166 -1.21 -13.41 15.94
CA VAL A 166 -0.17 -12.38 16.12
C VAL A 166 -0.39 -11.22 15.17
N LEU A 167 -0.63 -11.47 13.88
CA LEU A 167 -0.86 -10.39 12.92
C LEU A 167 -2.10 -9.56 13.27
N LYS A 168 -3.20 -10.22 13.65
CA LYS A 168 -4.42 -9.55 14.12
C LYS A 168 -4.15 -8.67 15.34
N PHE A 169 -3.50 -9.21 16.35
CA PHE A 169 -3.14 -8.47 17.58
C PHE A 169 -2.29 -7.24 17.24
N LEU A 170 -1.24 -7.41 16.46
CA LEU A 170 -0.32 -6.31 16.12
C LEU A 170 -1.00 -5.21 15.29
N LEU A 171 -1.88 -5.59 14.36
CA LEU A 171 -2.65 -4.61 13.58
C LEU A 171 -3.57 -3.77 14.49
N GLU A 172 -4.26 -4.39 15.44
CA GLU A 172 -5.12 -3.68 16.39
C GLU A 172 -4.31 -2.75 17.31
N GLU A 173 -3.14 -3.19 17.80
CA GLU A 173 -2.25 -2.34 18.61
C GLU A 173 -1.77 -1.11 17.83
N ILE A 174 -1.34 -1.28 16.58
CA ILE A 174 -0.92 -0.15 15.73
C ILE A 174 -2.09 0.80 15.48
N LYS A 175 -3.27 0.29 15.17
CA LYS A 175 -4.48 1.11 14.98
C LYS A 175 -4.81 1.94 16.21
N LYS A 176 -4.76 1.31 17.38
CA LYS A 176 -5.04 1.96 18.66
C LYS A 176 -4.01 3.04 19.01
N ASN A 177 -2.73 2.73 18.85
CA ASN A 177 -1.64 3.60 19.27
C ASN A 177 -1.47 4.81 18.33
N HIS A 178 -1.73 4.64 17.03
CA HIS A 178 -1.52 5.67 16.02
C HIS A 178 -2.82 6.20 15.40
N LYS A 179 -3.99 5.79 15.91
CA LYS A 179 -5.32 6.29 15.52
C LYS A 179 -5.55 6.27 14.00
N PHE A 180 -5.19 5.17 13.35
CA PHE A 180 -5.51 4.99 11.93
C PHE A 180 -7.02 5.04 11.71
N ASN A 181 -7.48 6.00 10.91
CA ASN A 181 -8.86 6.06 10.49
C ASN A 181 -9.10 5.11 9.31
N ASN A 182 -10.33 4.63 9.19
CA ASN A 182 -10.76 3.95 7.98
C ASN A 182 -10.97 5.00 6.89
N ILE A 183 -10.60 4.69 5.65
CA ILE A 183 -11.02 5.48 4.50
C ILE A 183 -12.50 5.17 4.29
N LEU A 184 -13.33 6.20 4.37
CA LEU A 184 -14.76 6.12 4.07
C LEU A 184 -14.97 5.91 2.56
#